data_fbb40d6c20341ae889ff03bec9912bcf
#
_entry.id   fbb40d6c20341ae889ff03bec9912bcf
#
_cell.length_a   1.000
_cell.length_b   1.000
_cell.length_c   1.000
_cell.angle_alpha   90.00
_cell.angle_beta   90.00
_cell.angle_gamma   90.00
#
_symmetry.space_group_name_H-M   'P 1'
#
loop_
_entity.id
_entity.type
_entity.pdbx_description
1 polymer ?
#
loop_
_entity_poly.entity_id
_entity_poly.type
_entity_poly.pdbx_seq_one_letter_code
_entity_poly.pdbx_strand_id
1 'polypeptide(L)'
;VTSAAAQFNPQQPIPADKDVRTGKLENGMTYYIRHNEKPKGQADFYILHDVGAIQENDSQQGLAHFLEHMAFNGTKNLPGKQLTEYLETVGVKFGANLNAGTSWDYTCYNMKDVPTSREGIIDSALLILHDWSHFIALEPSEIDSERGVIMEELRTRDGASWRSTMKLLQALGKGTKYERRNLIGYLDGLKNFRHKELEDFYKQWYRPDYQAVIVVGDIDVDAIESKIKTLMADIPAPAAGASQKETIEVPDNEEPIVSIYTDPEMQGTKVQLFIKRPALPEQLANTVLAEANNVIEAYMTCLLYTS
;
A
#
# COMPACT_ATOMS: atom_id res chain seq x y z
N VAL A 1 -42.37 28.89 -6.79
CA VAL A 1 -41.38 27.96 -6.21
C VAL A 1 -40.03 28.32 -6.81
N THR A 2 -39.27 29.22 -6.17
CA THR A 2 -37.93 29.56 -6.54
C THR A 2 -37.02 28.41 -6.09
N SER A 3 -36.60 27.59 -7.04
CA SER A 3 -35.51 26.64 -6.86
C SER A 3 -34.28 27.46 -6.55
N ALA A 4 -33.82 27.49 -5.30
CA ALA A 4 -32.49 27.94 -4.97
C ALA A 4 -31.53 26.89 -5.57
N ALA A 5 -30.99 27.20 -6.76
CA ALA A 5 -29.86 26.44 -7.27
C ALA A 5 -28.77 26.52 -6.21
N ALA A 6 -28.42 25.38 -5.62
CA ALA A 6 -27.32 25.32 -4.66
C ALA A 6 -26.08 25.90 -5.36
N GLN A 7 -25.53 26.98 -4.82
CA GLN A 7 -24.39 27.65 -5.42
C GLN A 7 -23.19 26.66 -5.36
N PHE A 8 -22.69 26.25 -6.51
CA PHE A 8 -21.53 25.38 -6.59
C PHE A 8 -20.32 26.06 -5.93
N ASN A 9 -19.87 25.46 -4.80
CA ASN A 9 -18.64 25.88 -4.13
C ASN A 9 -17.57 24.82 -4.29
N PRO A 10 -16.59 25.01 -5.19
CA PRO A 10 -15.57 24.00 -5.46
C PRO A 10 -14.68 23.71 -4.24
N GLN A 11 -14.50 24.64 -3.33
CA GLN A 11 -13.67 24.47 -2.14
C GLN A 11 -14.43 23.90 -0.95
N GLN A 12 -15.73 23.62 -1.09
CA GLN A 12 -16.52 23.04 -0.02
C GLN A 12 -16.01 21.64 0.29
N PRO A 13 -15.61 21.36 1.54
CA PRO A 13 -15.24 20.01 1.94
C PRO A 13 -16.40 19.03 1.79
N ILE A 14 -16.12 17.84 1.30
CA ILE A 14 -17.07 16.71 1.36
C ILE A 14 -17.17 16.29 2.84
N PRO A 15 -18.38 16.15 3.38
CA PRO A 15 -18.54 15.69 4.76
C PRO A 15 -17.88 14.33 4.97
N ALA A 16 -17.02 14.22 5.97
CA ALA A 16 -16.48 12.94 6.38
C ALA A 16 -17.60 12.01 6.89
N ASP A 17 -17.44 10.70 6.66
CA ASP A 17 -18.34 9.72 7.27
C ASP A 17 -18.20 9.80 8.81
N LYS A 18 -19.28 10.26 9.47
CA LYS A 18 -19.31 10.42 10.93
C LYS A 18 -19.24 9.11 11.71
N ASP A 19 -19.50 7.99 11.04
CA ASP A 19 -19.44 6.67 11.64
C ASP A 19 -18.01 6.08 11.61
N VAL A 20 -17.05 6.79 10.97
CA VAL A 20 -15.63 6.43 11.03
C VAL A 20 -14.97 7.12 12.22
N ARG A 21 -14.51 6.34 13.19
CA ARG A 21 -13.66 6.80 14.27
C ARG A 21 -12.23 6.95 13.76
N THR A 22 -11.71 8.15 13.80
CA THR A 22 -10.32 8.45 13.41
C THR A 22 -9.55 8.99 14.60
N GLY A 23 -8.24 8.73 14.63
CA GLY A 23 -7.36 9.33 15.62
C GLY A 23 -5.90 9.19 15.24
N LYS A 24 -5.05 9.86 16.00
CA LYS A 24 -3.60 9.79 15.87
C LYS A 24 -3.00 9.49 17.25
N LEU A 25 -2.11 8.50 17.30
CA LEU A 25 -1.39 8.12 18.51
C LEU A 25 -0.25 9.10 18.79
N GLU A 26 0.27 9.11 20.00
CA GLU A 26 1.39 9.98 20.40
C GLU A 26 2.67 9.71 19.58
N ASN A 27 2.87 8.46 19.14
CA ASN A 27 3.99 8.10 18.29
C ASN A 27 3.83 8.51 16.81
N GLY A 28 2.69 9.07 16.44
CA GLY A 28 2.41 9.56 15.08
C GLY A 28 1.57 8.62 14.22
N MET A 29 1.31 7.38 14.65
CA MET A 29 0.47 6.43 13.89
C MET A 29 -0.98 6.90 13.82
N THR A 30 -1.60 6.78 12.66
CA THR A 30 -3.02 7.08 12.46
C THR A 30 -3.86 5.81 12.57
N TYR A 31 -5.11 5.92 12.99
CA TYR A 31 -6.05 4.81 12.93
C TYR A 31 -7.42 5.23 12.41
N TYR A 32 -8.10 4.27 11.77
CA TYR A 32 -9.46 4.38 11.26
C TYR A 32 -10.25 3.15 11.69
N ILE A 33 -11.39 3.34 12.33
CA ILE A 33 -12.23 2.24 12.82
C ILE A 33 -13.67 2.51 12.39
N ARG A 34 -14.31 1.53 11.77
CA ARG A 34 -15.71 1.65 11.38
C ARG A 34 -16.49 0.37 11.70
N HIS A 35 -17.59 0.51 12.42
CA HIS A 35 -18.54 -0.59 12.59
C HIS A 35 -19.28 -0.85 11.27
N ASN A 36 -19.33 -2.11 10.85
CA ASN A 36 -20.10 -2.58 9.70
C ASN A 36 -20.48 -4.05 9.90
N GLU A 37 -21.76 -4.33 10.12
CA GLU A 37 -22.26 -5.69 10.32
C GLU A 37 -22.66 -6.43 9.02
N LYS A 38 -22.14 -6.00 7.89
CA LYS A 38 -22.41 -6.62 6.57
C LYS A 38 -21.09 -6.96 5.88
N PRO A 39 -20.66 -8.24 5.95
CA PRO A 39 -21.31 -9.38 6.61
C PRO A 39 -21.20 -9.35 8.14
N LYS A 40 -22.18 -9.96 8.83
CA LYS A 40 -22.18 -10.06 10.27
C LYS A 40 -21.15 -11.08 10.76
N GLY A 41 -20.53 -10.79 11.91
CA GLY A 41 -19.56 -11.68 12.55
C GLY A 41 -18.20 -11.74 11.86
N GLN A 42 -17.87 -10.74 11.03
CA GLN A 42 -16.58 -10.64 10.32
C GLN A 42 -16.03 -9.22 10.41
N ALA A 43 -14.70 -9.11 10.33
CA ALA A 43 -14.01 -7.83 10.23
C ALA A 43 -12.75 -7.95 9.38
N ASP A 44 -12.39 -6.84 8.75
CA ASP A 44 -11.17 -6.65 8.00
C ASP A 44 -10.18 -5.80 8.80
N PHE A 45 -8.93 -6.21 8.77
CA PHE A 45 -7.81 -5.57 9.45
C PHE A 45 -6.74 -5.21 8.44
N TYR A 46 -6.30 -3.96 8.43
CA TYR A 46 -5.25 -3.47 7.54
C TYR A 46 -4.19 -2.70 8.31
N ILE A 47 -2.96 -2.83 7.89
CA ILE A 47 -1.94 -1.81 8.14
C ILE A 47 -1.40 -1.30 6.81
N LEU A 48 -1.48 0.01 6.64
CA LEU A 48 -0.94 0.72 5.49
C LEU A 48 0.35 1.41 5.90
N HIS A 49 1.40 1.18 5.15
CA HIS A 49 2.64 1.94 5.19
C HIS A 49 2.65 2.88 3.99
N ASP A 50 2.70 4.18 4.23
CA ASP A 50 2.89 5.21 3.20
C ASP A 50 4.35 5.23 2.74
N VAL A 51 4.85 4.05 2.37
CA VAL A 51 6.22 3.71 1.98
C VAL A 51 6.19 2.60 0.95
N GLY A 52 6.88 2.79 -0.16
CA GLY A 52 6.96 1.82 -1.25
C GLY A 52 8.31 1.87 -1.96
N ALA A 53 8.38 1.36 -3.19
CA ALA A 53 9.63 1.26 -3.94
C ALA A 53 10.29 2.62 -4.26
N ILE A 54 9.52 3.71 -4.22
CA ILE A 54 10.06 5.04 -4.52
C ILE A 54 10.99 5.56 -3.41
N GLN A 55 10.85 5.07 -2.17
CA GLN A 55 11.72 5.41 -1.05
C GLN A 55 13.07 4.68 -1.12
N GLU A 56 13.21 3.65 -1.94
CA GLU A 56 14.47 2.94 -2.12
C GLU A 56 15.55 3.85 -2.72
N ASN A 57 16.80 3.67 -2.29
CA ASN A 57 17.95 4.18 -3.02
C ASN A 57 18.35 3.19 -4.14
N ASP A 58 19.40 3.51 -4.90
CA ASP A 58 19.75 2.70 -6.07
C ASP A 58 20.31 1.32 -5.72
N SER A 59 20.87 1.13 -4.49
CA SER A 59 21.31 -0.19 -4.01
C SER A 59 20.20 -1.02 -3.36
N GLN A 60 19.03 -0.43 -3.14
CA GLN A 60 17.90 -1.03 -2.44
C GLN A 60 16.75 -1.43 -3.37
N GLN A 61 16.94 -1.42 -4.69
CA GLN A 61 15.87 -1.69 -5.64
C GLN A 61 15.26 -3.08 -5.46
N GLY A 62 13.95 -3.11 -5.16
CA GLY A 62 13.18 -4.31 -4.86
C GLY A 62 13.11 -4.66 -3.38
N LEU A 63 13.77 -3.89 -2.49
CA LEU A 63 13.78 -4.21 -1.06
C LEU A 63 12.48 -3.83 -0.35
N ALA A 64 11.69 -2.91 -0.86
CA ALA A 64 10.34 -2.65 -0.35
C ALA A 64 9.44 -3.89 -0.52
N HIS A 65 9.45 -4.50 -1.70
CA HIS A 65 8.74 -5.76 -1.97
C HIS A 65 9.36 -6.95 -1.20
N PHE A 66 10.68 -7.01 -1.11
CA PHE A 66 11.35 -8.04 -0.31
C PHE A 66 10.94 -7.98 1.16
N LEU A 67 10.83 -6.78 1.72
CA LEU A 67 10.39 -6.57 3.09
C LEU A 67 8.92 -7.00 3.30
N GLU A 68 8.08 -6.82 2.29
CA GLU A 68 6.72 -7.33 2.30
C GLU A 68 6.70 -8.85 2.52
N HIS A 69 7.51 -9.61 1.79
CA HIS A 69 7.64 -11.06 1.97
C HIS A 69 8.14 -11.42 3.38
N MET A 70 9.13 -10.67 3.89
CA MET A 70 9.68 -10.94 5.22
C MET A 70 8.66 -10.80 6.34
N ALA A 71 7.60 -10.02 6.16
CA ALA A 71 6.50 -9.90 7.12
C ALA A 71 5.76 -11.22 7.38
N PHE A 72 5.86 -12.18 6.45
CA PHE A 72 5.28 -13.53 6.58
C PHE A 72 6.29 -14.60 6.99
N ASN A 73 7.58 -14.25 7.06
CA ASN A 73 8.68 -15.15 7.42
C ASN A 73 9.12 -15.00 8.88
N GLY A 74 8.30 -14.34 9.70
CA GLY A 74 8.50 -14.25 11.14
C GLY A 74 8.45 -12.82 11.65
N THR A 75 7.92 -12.70 12.86
CA THR A 75 7.85 -11.44 13.61
C THR A 75 8.29 -11.72 15.06
N LYS A 76 8.41 -10.65 15.86
CA LYS A 76 8.80 -10.74 17.27
C LYS A 76 7.94 -11.71 18.07
N ASN A 77 6.62 -11.66 17.88
CA ASN A 77 5.67 -12.46 18.66
C ASN A 77 5.25 -13.76 17.95
N LEU A 78 5.47 -13.85 16.64
CA LEU A 78 5.09 -14.98 15.79
C LEU A 78 6.29 -15.38 14.91
N PRO A 79 7.32 -16.05 15.46
CA PRO A 79 8.52 -16.40 14.73
C PRO A 79 8.27 -17.45 13.63
N GLY A 80 9.04 -17.36 12.56
CA GLY A 80 8.96 -18.28 11.43
C GLY A 80 7.58 -18.25 10.77
N LYS A 81 6.97 -19.41 10.56
CA LYS A 81 5.65 -19.53 9.90
C LYS A 81 4.45 -19.52 10.86
N GLN A 82 4.66 -19.25 12.14
CA GLN A 82 3.59 -19.30 13.15
C GLN A 82 2.43 -18.35 12.83
N LEU A 83 2.69 -17.20 12.20
CA LEU A 83 1.66 -16.27 11.79
C LEU A 83 0.68 -16.91 10.79
N THR A 84 1.19 -17.45 9.71
CA THR A 84 0.38 -18.06 8.65
C THR A 84 -0.31 -19.33 9.15
N GLU A 85 0.40 -20.18 9.89
CA GLU A 85 -0.14 -21.38 10.50
C GLU A 85 -1.29 -21.06 11.47
N TYR A 86 -1.11 -20.07 12.34
CA TYR A 86 -2.17 -19.63 13.25
C TYR A 86 -3.41 -19.12 12.49
N LEU A 87 -3.22 -18.24 11.50
CA LEU A 87 -4.33 -17.68 10.73
C LEU A 87 -5.11 -18.74 9.96
N GLU A 88 -4.43 -19.75 9.43
CA GLU A 88 -5.10 -20.90 8.78
C GLU A 88 -5.99 -21.69 9.74
N THR A 89 -5.58 -21.86 11.00
CA THR A 89 -6.42 -22.55 12.02
C THR A 89 -7.73 -21.83 12.32
N VAL A 90 -7.78 -20.52 12.04
CA VAL A 90 -8.97 -19.68 12.26
C VAL A 90 -9.74 -19.38 10.97
N GLY A 91 -9.34 -20.02 9.85
CA GLY A 91 -10.03 -19.91 8.56
C GLY A 91 -9.56 -18.75 7.69
N VAL A 92 -8.55 -17.99 8.11
CA VAL A 92 -7.94 -16.91 7.31
C VAL A 92 -6.80 -17.52 6.48
N LYS A 93 -7.04 -17.67 5.17
CA LYS A 93 -6.13 -18.37 4.25
C LYS A 93 -5.27 -17.39 3.47
N PHE A 94 -3.99 -17.73 3.32
CA PHE A 94 -3.07 -16.99 2.49
C PHE A 94 -3.56 -16.94 1.02
N GLY A 95 -3.46 -15.78 0.40
CA GLY A 95 -3.91 -15.52 -0.96
C GLY A 95 -5.41 -15.26 -1.10
N ALA A 96 -6.25 -15.82 -0.22
CA ALA A 96 -7.70 -15.55 -0.23
C ALA A 96 -8.07 -14.40 0.73
N ASN A 97 -7.72 -14.53 2.01
CA ASN A 97 -8.07 -13.58 3.06
C ASN A 97 -6.87 -12.81 3.63
N LEU A 98 -5.69 -13.45 3.61
CA LEU A 98 -4.43 -12.89 4.06
C LEU A 98 -3.62 -12.48 2.84
N ASN A 99 -3.35 -11.19 2.69
CA ASN A 99 -2.62 -10.66 1.55
C ASN A 99 -1.75 -9.47 1.95
N ALA A 100 -0.81 -9.16 1.07
CA ALA A 100 -0.07 -7.92 1.08
C ALA A 100 0.16 -7.44 -0.36
N GLY A 101 0.65 -6.22 -0.49
CA GLY A 101 1.01 -5.67 -1.79
C GLY A 101 1.87 -4.43 -1.62
N THR A 102 2.94 -4.38 -2.41
CA THR A 102 3.86 -3.25 -2.51
C THR A 102 3.62 -2.50 -3.80
N SER A 103 3.47 -1.19 -3.69
CA SER A 103 3.41 -0.24 -4.80
C SER A 103 4.65 0.65 -4.82
N TRP A 104 4.66 1.65 -5.72
CA TRP A 104 5.72 2.67 -5.70
C TRP A 104 5.67 3.53 -4.43
N ASP A 105 4.48 3.88 -3.96
CA ASP A 105 4.29 4.88 -2.92
C ASP A 105 3.82 4.29 -1.58
N TYR A 106 3.32 3.07 -1.56
CA TYR A 106 2.81 2.43 -0.35
C TYR A 106 3.01 0.91 -0.32
N THR A 107 2.96 0.34 0.88
CA THR A 107 2.85 -1.09 1.14
C THR A 107 1.66 -1.33 2.06
N CYS A 108 0.81 -2.28 1.74
CA CYS A 108 -0.38 -2.61 2.50
C CYS A 108 -0.42 -4.10 2.87
N TYR A 109 -0.67 -4.40 4.13
CA TYR A 109 -0.92 -5.75 4.61
C TYR A 109 -2.36 -5.84 5.10
N ASN A 110 -3.02 -6.95 4.84
CA ASN A 110 -4.42 -7.09 5.26
C ASN A 110 -4.80 -8.54 5.61
N MET A 111 -5.75 -8.64 6.53
CA MET A 111 -6.51 -9.84 6.87
C MET A 111 -7.98 -9.51 6.69
N LYS A 112 -8.66 -10.20 5.79
CA LYS A 112 -10.06 -10.00 5.45
C LYS A 112 -10.93 -11.14 5.98
N ASP A 113 -12.21 -10.84 6.17
CA ASP A 113 -13.22 -11.80 6.60
C ASP A 113 -12.85 -12.55 7.91
N VAL A 114 -12.11 -11.88 8.80
CA VAL A 114 -11.70 -12.46 10.09
C VAL A 114 -12.94 -12.69 10.95
N PRO A 115 -13.19 -13.95 11.45
CA PRO A 115 -14.40 -14.27 12.19
C PRO A 115 -14.38 -13.66 13.60
N THR A 116 -15.13 -12.58 13.84
CA THR A 116 -15.12 -11.80 15.10
C THR A 116 -15.75 -12.54 16.28
N SER A 117 -16.54 -13.58 16.04
CA SER A 117 -17.18 -14.36 17.09
C SER A 117 -16.25 -15.30 17.84
N ARG A 118 -15.04 -15.56 17.33
CA ARG A 118 -14.06 -16.42 17.96
C ARG A 118 -13.30 -15.65 19.05
N GLU A 119 -13.26 -16.21 20.26
CA GLU A 119 -12.55 -15.62 21.39
C GLU A 119 -11.06 -15.41 21.06
N GLY A 120 -10.52 -14.23 21.39
CA GLY A 120 -9.11 -13.87 21.21
C GLY A 120 -8.69 -13.55 19.78
N ILE A 121 -9.53 -13.76 18.76
CA ILE A 121 -9.14 -13.53 17.37
C ILE A 121 -8.83 -12.07 17.05
N ILE A 122 -9.61 -11.15 17.60
CA ILE A 122 -9.40 -9.70 17.44
C ILE A 122 -8.05 -9.29 18.04
N ASP A 123 -7.72 -9.81 19.23
CA ASP A 123 -6.44 -9.51 19.89
C ASP A 123 -5.27 -10.05 19.07
N SER A 124 -5.41 -11.26 18.53
CA SER A 124 -4.40 -11.83 17.64
C SER A 124 -4.25 -11.06 16.33
N ALA A 125 -5.35 -10.65 15.72
CA ALA A 125 -5.31 -9.84 14.50
C ALA A 125 -4.62 -8.49 14.74
N LEU A 126 -4.95 -7.81 15.84
CA LEU A 126 -4.29 -6.56 16.22
C LEU A 126 -2.80 -6.76 16.55
N LEU A 127 -2.43 -7.87 17.21
CA LEU A 127 -1.04 -8.22 17.48
C LEU A 127 -0.25 -8.43 16.18
N ILE A 128 -0.86 -9.05 15.17
CA ILE A 128 -0.25 -9.22 13.85
C ILE A 128 -0.02 -7.85 13.19
N LEU A 129 -1.00 -6.94 13.22
CA LEU A 129 -0.80 -5.57 12.71
C LEU A 129 0.30 -4.83 13.46
N HIS A 130 0.37 -4.99 14.78
CA HIS A 130 1.44 -4.43 15.60
C HIS A 130 2.81 -4.94 15.16
N ASP A 131 2.95 -6.24 14.97
CA ASP A 131 4.20 -6.84 14.55
C ASP A 131 4.59 -6.41 13.13
N TRP A 132 3.65 -6.33 12.21
CA TRP A 132 3.90 -5.84 10.86
C TRP A 132 4.28 -4.35 10.82
N SER A 133 3.86 -3.58 11.82
CA SER A 133 4.21 -2.17 11.88
C SER A 133 5.69 -1.92 12.17
N HIS A 134 6.28 -2.68 13.13
CA HIS A 134 7.64 -2.37 13.62
C HIS A 134 8.46 -3.56 14.11
N PHE A 135 7.91 -4.77 14.07
CA PHE A 135 8.53 -5.96 14.69
C PHE A 135 8.69 -7.13 13.73
N ILE A 136 8.87 -6.86 12.44
CA ILE A 136 9.24 -7.87 11.43
C ILE A 136 10.64 -8.39 11.79
N ALA A 137 10.79 -9.71 11.89
CA ALA A 137 12.07 -10.35 12.08
C ALA A 137 12.81 -10.43 10.74
N LEU A 138 14.03 -9.93 10.71
CA LEU A 138 14.91 -9.97 9.53
C LEU A 138 16.01 -10.99 9.78
N GLU A 139 15.63 -12.24 10.06
CA GLU A 139 16.60 -13.31 10.30
C GLU A 139 17.41 -13.59 9.03
N PRO A 140 18.76 -13.59 9.11
CA PRO A 140 19.61 -13.75 7.93
C PRO A 140 19.31 -15.02 7.11
N SER A 141 19.00 -16.13 7.77
CA SER A 141 18.64 -17.39 7.11
C SER A 141 17.33 -17.30 6.33
N GLU A 142 16.34 -16.58 6.87
CA GLU A 142 15.06 -16.36 6.20
C GLU A 142 15.21 -15.41 5.00
N ILE A 143 16.02 -14.35 5.15
CA ILE A 143 16.35 -13.44 4.03
C ILE A 143 16.98 -14.23 2.88
N ASP A 144 17.98 -15.07 3.18
CA ASP A 144 18.69 -15.82 2.14
C ASP A 144 17.78 -16.88 1.49
N SER A 145 16.89 -17.49 2.25
CA SER A 145 15.87 -18.41 1.72
C SER A 145 14.88 -17.70 0.80
N GLU A 146 14.43 -16.50 1.17
CA GLU A 146 13.40 -15.75 0.44
C GLU A 146 13.91 -15.20 -0.90
N ARG A 147 15.24 -15.00 -1.07
CA ARG A 147 15.83 -14.59 -2.36
C ARG A 147 15.37 -15.50 -3.50
N GLY A 148 15.38 -16.82 -3.27
CA GLY A 148 14.96 -17.79 -4.27
C GLY A 148 13.49 -17.64 -4.67
N VAL A 149 12.64 -17.38 -3.70
CA VAL A 149 11.18 -17.19 -3.91
C VAL A 149 10.93 -15.96 -4.77
N ILE A 150 11.51 -14.81 -4.43
CA ILE A 150 11.31 -13.56 -5.16
C ILE A 150 11.94 -13.61 -6.56
N MET A 151 13.09 -14.26 -6.72
CA MET A 151 13.69 -14.46 -8.04
C MET A 151 12.80 -15.36 -8.94
N GLU A 152 12.13 -16.36 -8.37
CA GLU A 152 11.18 -17.18 -9.12
C GLU A 152 9.91 -16.39 -9.45
N GLU A 153 9.43 -15.55 -8.55
CA GLU A 153 8.34 -14.64 -8.84
C GLU A 153 8.68 -13.67 -9.97
N LEU A 154 9.88 -13.06 -9.95
CA LEU A 154 10.37 -12.22 -11.04
C LEU A 154 10.37 -12.99 -12.38
N ARG A 155 10.83 -14.24 -12.38
CA ARG A 155 10.86 -15.09 -13.56
C ARG A 155 9.46 -15.40 -14.09
N THR A 156 8.51 -15.69 -13.22
CA THR A 156 7.14 -16.03 -13.63
C THR A 156 6.33 -14.83 -14.08
N ARG A 157 6.65 -13.65 -13.58
CA ARG A 157 6.04 -12.38 -14.02
C ARG A 157 6.60 -11.86 -15.34
N ASP A 158 7.77 -12.34 -15.80
CA ASP A 158 8.43 -11.88 -17.04
C ASP A 158 7.71 -12.36 -18.30
N GLY A 159 6.50 -11.89 -18.52
CA GLY A 159 5.72 -12.07 -19.75
C GLY A 159 5.61 -10.77 -20.55
N ALA A 160 5.19 -10.88 -21.82
CA ALA A 160 5.05 -9.73 -22.72
C ALA A 160 4.21 -8.58 -22.14
N SER A 161 3.14 -8.91 -21.41
CA SER A 161 2.28 -7.91 -20.76
C SER A 161 3.02 -7.11 -19.68
N TRP A 162 3.82 -7.81 -18.86
CA TRP A 162 4.64 -7.16 -17.83
C TRP A 162 5.70 -6.25 -18.43
N ARG A 163 6.46 -6.77 -19.41
CA ARG A 163 7.50 -6.00 -20.12
C ARG A 163 6.92 -4.76 -20.79
N SER A 164 5.73 -4.88 -21.41
CA SER A 164 5.00 -3.76 -22.01
C SER A 164 4.60 -2.72 -20.96
N THR A 165 4.07 -3.16 -19.82
CA THR A 165 3.69 -2.28 -18.72
C THR A 165 4.90 -1.52 -18.16
N MET A 166 6.03 -2.20 -17.97
CA MET A 166 7.26 -1.55 -17.52
C MET A 166 7.75 -0.48 -18.50
N LYS A 167 7.68 -0.74 -19.83
CA LYS A 167 8.02 0.26 -20.84
C LYS A 167 7.08 1.47 -20.83
N LEU A 168 5.79 1.24 -20.63
CA LEU A 168 4.82 2.32 -20.48
C LEU A 168 5.13 3.19 -19.25
N LEU A 169 5.37 2.57 -18.11
CA LEU A 169 5.67 3.30 -16.87
C LEU A 169 6.98 4.10 -16.96
N GLN A 170 8.00 3.53 -17.62
CA GLN A 170 9.24 4.25 -17.92
C GLN A 170 8.97 5.52 -18.78
N ALA A 171 8.10 5.40 -19.78
CA ALA A 171 7.74 6.54 -20.63
C ALA A 171 6.95 7.61 -19.86
N LEU A 172 5.99 7.19 -19.03
CA LEU A 172 5.17 8.10 -18.21
C LEU A 172 5.99 8.81 -17.13
N GLY A 173 6.89 8.08 -16.48
CA GLY A 173 7.75 8.58 -15.41
C GLY A 173 9.08 9.17 -15.86
N LYS A 174 9.26 9.44 -17.16
CA LYS A 174 10.52 9.88 -17.74
C LYS A 174 11.15 11.06 -16.99
N GLY A 175 12.44 10.92 -16.66
CA GLY A 175 13.20 11.92 -15.92
C GLY A 175 13.05 11.84 -14.38
N THR A 176 12.26 10.91 -13.86
CA THR A 176 12.02 10.75 -12.43
C THR A 176 12.51 9.40 -11.89
N LYS A 177 12.39 9.19 -10.57
CA LYS A 177 12.63 7.88 -9.97
C LYS A 177 11.67 6.80 -10.50
N TYR A 178 10.42 7.14 -10.84
CA TYR A 178 9.45 6.19 -11.41
C TYR A 178 9.94 5.55 -12.70
N GLU A 179 10.71 6.26 -13.53
CA GLU A 179 11.33 5.70 -14.74
C GLU A 179 12.27 4.54 -14.44
N ARG A 180 12.97 4.60 -13.29
CA ARG A 180 14.10 3.72 -12.97
C ARG A 180 13.77 2.65 -11.93
N ARG A 181 12.65 2.75 -11.25
CA ARG A 181 12.26 1.80 -10.20
C ARG A 181 11.46 0.63 -10.76
N ASN A 182 11.90 -0.57 -10.43
CA ASN A 182 11.14 -1.80 -10.65
C ASN A 182 10.66 -2.31 -9.29
N LEU A 183 9.35 -2.48 -9.12
CA LEU A 183 8.74 -2.89 -7.85
C LEU A 183 9.34 -4.17 -7.27
N ILE A 184 9.61 -5.16 -8.11
CA ILE A 184 10.18 -6.43 -7.67
C ILE A 184 11.72 -6.43 -7.65
N GLY A 185 12.34 -5.36 -8.16
CA GLY A 185 13.79 -5.24 -8.29
C GLY A 185 14.35 -5.91 -9.54
N TYR A 186 15.64 -6.11 -9.53
CA TYR A 186 16.41 -6.74 -10.62
C TYR A 186 17.17 -7.95 -10.11
N LEU A 187 17.32 -8.97 -10.95
CA LEU A 187 17.91 -10.26 -10.59
C LEU A 187 19.27 -10.14 -9.89
N ASP A 188 20.15 -9.27 -10.39
CA ASP A 188 21.48 -9.07 -9.82
C ASP A 188 21.42 -8.42 -8.44
N GLY A 189 20.56 -7.40 -8.27
CA GLY A 189 20.31 -6.76 -6.97
C GLY A 189 19.75 -7.76 -5.96
N LEU A 190 18.71 -8.52 -6.32
CA LEU A 190 18.09 -9.53 -5.45
C LEU A 190 19.06 -10.62 -4.99
N LYS A 191 19.99 -11.02 -5.86
CA LYS A 191 21.03 -12.00 -5.51
C LYS A 191 22.06 -11.47 -4.53
N ASN A 192 22.43 -10.20 -4.64
CA ASN A 192 23.68 -9.68 -4.08
C ASN A 192 23.50 -8.60 -3.02
N PHE A 193 22.28 -8.10 -2.74
CA PHE A 193 22.09 -7.10 -1.69
C PHE A 193 22.55 -7.65 -0.33
N ARG A 194 23.13 -6.80 0.50
CA ARG A 194 23.55 -7.17 1.85
C ARG A 194 22.34 -7.07 2.79
N HIS A 195 22.24 -7.97 3.76
CA HIS A 195 21.15 -7.95 4.77
C HIS A 195 21.00 -6.56 5.41
N LYS A 196 22.12 -5.87 5.65
CA LYS A 196 22.11 -4.51 6.19
C LYS A 196 21.35 -3.50 5.32
N GLU A 197 21.31 -3.66 4.00
CA GLU A 197 20.56 -2.76 3.10
C GLU A 197 19.06 -2.89 3.29
N LEU A 198 18.57 -4.10 3.55
CA LEU A 198 17.19 -4.37 3.91
C LEU A 198 16.87 -3.84 5.31
N GLU A 199 17.74 -4.09 6.29
CA GLU A 199 17.59 -3.55 7.64
C GLU A 199 17.59 -2.02 7.65
N ASP A 200 18.45 -1.38 6.86
CA ASP A 200 18.56 0.08 6.78
C ASP A 200 17.27 0.67 6.17
N PHE A 201 16.71 0.03 5.12
CA PHE A 201 15.44 0.41 4.55
C PHE A 201 14.30 0.29 5.58
N TYR A 202 14.24 -0.85 6.27
CA TYR A 202 13.24 -1.12 7.30
C TYR A 202 13.31 -0.08 8.43
N LYS A 203 14.47 0.12 9.04
CA LYS A 203 14.69 1.08 10.15
C LYS A 203 14.41 2.52 9.75
N GLN A 204 14.67 2.88 8.50
CA GLN A 204 14.47 4.24 8.00
C GLN A 204 12.99 4.54 7.74
N TRP A 205 12.23 3.58 7.22
CA TRP A 205 10.94 3.86 6.62
C TRP A 205 9.74 3.24 7.34
N TYR A 206 9.90 2.09 8.04
CA TYR A 206 8.80 1.46 8.79
C TYR A 206 8.62 2.13 10.14
N ARG A 207 8.03 3.30 10.10
CA ARG A 207 7.83 4.20 11.24
C ARG A 207 6.37 4.57 11.40
N PRO A 208 5.90 4.79 12.65
CA PRO A 208 4.48 5.03 12.92
C PRO A 208 3.92 6.31 12.26
N ASP A 209 4.74 7.33 12.01
CA ASP A 209 4.31 8.56 11.33
C ASP A 209 3.98 8.37 9.83
N TYR A 210 4.38 7.24 9.24
CA TYR A 210 4.01 6.80 7.89
C TYR A 210 3.06 5.59 7.89
N GLN A 211 2.37 5.33 9.01
CA GLN A 211 1.52 4.16 9.14
C GLN A 211 0.09 4.50 9.53
N ALA A 212 -0.84 3.70 9.02
CA ALA A 212 -2.23 3.75 9.43
C ALA A 212 -2.78 2.34 9.68
N VAL A 213 -3.43 2.16 10.84
CA VAL A 213 -4.20 0.95 11.16
C VAL A 213 -5.65 1.19 10.80
N ILE A 214 -6.26 0.26 10.08
CA ILE A 214 -7.66 0.34 9.64
C ILE A 214 -8.37 -0.94 10.07
N VAL A 215 -9.50 -0.80 10.78
CA VAL A 215 -10.35 -1.91 11.20
C VAL A 215 -11.80 -1.61 10.80
N VAL A 216 -12.38 -2.50 10.00
CA VAL A 216 -13.76 -2.34 9.53
C VAL A 216 -14.50 -3.68 9.65
N GLY A 217 -15.67 -3.69 10.29
CA GLY A 217 -16.46 -4.91 10.40
C GLY A 217 -17.43 -4.92 11.56
N ASP A 218 -17.90 -6.10 11.90
CA ASP A 218 -18.81 -6.33 13.05
C ASP A 218 -17.99 -6.36 14.35
N ILE A 219 -17.65 -5.15 14.83
CA ILE A 219 -16.77 -4.91 15.98
C ILE A 219 -17.31 -3.78 16.86
N ASP A 220 -16.91 -3.77 18.10
CA ASP A 220 -17.10 -2.65 19.01
C ASP A 220 -15.98 -1.61 18.80
N VAL A 221 -16.36 -0.42 18.33
CA VAL A 221 -15.42 0.66 17.97
C VAL A 221 -14.60 1.13 19.16
N ASP A 222 -15.23 1.29 20.33
CA ASP A 222 -14.54 1.79 21.53
C ASP A 222 -13.56 0.75 22.09
N ALA A 223 -13.95 -0.52 22.07
CA ALA A 223 -13.08 -1.62 22.45
C ALA A 223 -11.85 -1.73 21.52
N ILE A 224 -12.05 -1.65 20.19
CA ILE A 224 -10.96 -1.67 19.21
C ILE A 224 -10.03 -0.48 19.39
N GLU A 225 -10.59 0.73 19.56
CA GLU A 225 -9.79 1.94 19.77
C GLU A 225 -8.90 1.82 21.01
N SER A 226 -9.48 1.34 22.13
CA SER A 226 -8.72 1.11 23.38
C SER A 226 -7.59 0.10 23.19
N LYS A 227 -7.84 -1.00 22.47
CA LYS A 227 -6.84 -2.03 22.16
C LYS A 227 -5.71 -1.48 21.27
N ILE A 228 -6.04 -0.72 20.22
CA ILE A 228 -5.05 -0.07 19.36
C ILE A 228 -4.17 0.89 20.18
N LYS A 229 -4.77 1.76 20.99
CA LYS A 229 -4.04 2.71 21.83
C LYS A 229 -3.09 2.02 22.82
N THR A 230 -3.50 0.89 23.36
CA THR A 230 -2.67 0.13 24.32
C THR A 230 -1.56 -0.63 23.61
N LEU A 231 -1.89 -1.34 22.56
CA LEU A 231 -0.96 -2.25 21.89
C LEU A 231 0.12 -1.50 21.10
N MET A 232 -0.26 -0.42 20.38
CA MET A 232 0.67 0.33 19.53
C MET A 232 1.50 1.37 20.32
N ALA A 233 1.33 1.47 21.63
CA ALA A 233 2.01 2.46 22.47
C ALA A 233 3.52 2.15 22.65
N ASP A 234 3.94 0.89 22.51
CA ASP A 234 5.34 0.48 22.63
C ASP A 234 6.16 0.71 21.36
N ILE A 235 5.49 1.04 20.24
CA ILE A 235 6.16 1.38 18.99
C ILE A 235 6.80 2.76 19.12
N PRO A 236 8.13 2.88 18.96
CA PRO A 236 8.82 4.13 19.20
C PRO A 236 8.43 5.19 18.16
N ALA A 237 8.26 6.43 18.64
CA ALA A 237 8.10 7.58 17.76
C ALA A 237 9.36 7.78 16.89
N PRO A 238 9.23 8.40 15.71
CA PRO A 238 10.39 8.70 14.86
C PRO A 238 11.43 9.52 15.61
N ALA A 239 12.70 9.22 15.39
CA ALA A 239 13.79 10.01 15.98
C ALA A 239 13.75 11.47 15.46
N ALA A 240 14.20 12.41 16.27
CA ALA A 240 14.35 13.79 15.83
C ALA A 240 15.27 13.87 14.61
N GLY A 241 14.85 14.53 13.55
CA GLY A 241 15.60 14.62 12.30
C GLY A 241 15.53 13.38 11.41
N ALA A 242 14.61 12.45 11.68
CA ALA A 242 14.37 11.31 10.80
C ALA A 242 14.11 11.75 9.35
N SER A 243 14.56 10.94 8.41
CA SER A 243 14.42 11.19 6.97
C SER A 243 12.97 11.47 6.59
N GLN A 244 12.74 12.48 5.76
CA GLN A 244 11.43 12.76 5.19
C GLN A 244 11.31 12.14 3.81
N LYS A 245 10.10 11.77 3.43
CA LYS A 245 9.80 11.31 2.08
C LYS A 245 10.07 12.42 1.06
N GLU A 246 10.69 12.04 -0.03
CA GLU A 246 10.85 12.94 -1.17
C GLU A 246 9.52 13.00 -1.95
N THR A 247 9.05 14.20 -2.22
CA THR A 247 7.94 14.40 -3.15
C THR A 247 8.50 14.38 -4.58
N ILE A 248 8.03 13.44 -5.38
CA ILE A 248 8.48 13.29 -6.77
C ILE A 248 7.36 13.75 -7.70
N GLU A 249 7.58 14.88 -8.31
CA GLU A 249 6.68 15.37 -9.36
C GLU A 249 7.05 14.73 -10.70
N VAL A 250 6.05 14.22 -11.41
CA VAL A 250 6.21 13.77 -12.79
C VAL A 250 6.04 14.98 -13.69
N PRO A 251 7.10 15.46 -14.35
CA PRO A 251 7.02 16.69 -15.14
C PRO A 251 6.05 16.55 -16.31
N ASP A 252 5.39 17.63 -16.64
CA ASP A 252 4.61 17.70 -17.88
C ASP A 252 5.54 17.69 -19.09
N ASN A 253 5.00 17.46 -20.27
CA ASN A 253 5.73 17.42 -21.53
C ASN A 253 5.09 18.39 -22.54
N GLU A 254 5.92 19.23 -23.14
CA GLU A 254 5.48 20.16 -24.20
C GLU A 254 5.11 19.42 -25.48
N GLU A 255 5.88 18.37 -25.81
CA GLU A 255 5.67 17.55 -26.99
C GLU A 255 5.13 16.15 -26.60
N PRO A 256 4.29 15.53 -27.43
CA PRO A 256 3.79 14.18 -27.15
C PRO A 256 4.91 13.16 -26.97
N ILE A 257 4.85 12.38 -25.90
CA ILE A 257 5.74 11.24 -25.70
C ILE A 257 5.17 10.04 -26.45
N VAL A 258 5.89 9.56 -27.46
CA VAL A 258 5.51 8.37 -28.20
C VAL A 258 6.36 7.20 -27.71
N SER A 259 5.70 6.17 -27.19
CA SER A 259 6.34 4.92 -26.76
C SER A 259 5.81 3.78 -27.62
N ILE A 260 6.69 3.14 -28.35
CA ILE A 260 6.38 1.97 -29.19
C ILE A 260 7.12 0.77 -28.59
N TYR A 261 6.39 -0.27 -28.28
CA TYR A 261 6.94 -1.51 -27.76
C TYR A 261 6.42 -2.69 -28.60
N THR A 262 7.33 -3.56 -29.01
CA THR A 262 7.00 -4.80 -29.70
C THR A 262 7.59 -5.98 -28.97
N ASP A 263 6.82 -7.06 -28.88
CA ASP A 263 7.24 -8.29 -28.22
C ASP A 263 6.65 -9.48 -28.98
N PRO A 264 7.44 -10.52 -29.31
CA PRO A 264 6.97 -11.65 -30.10
C PRO A 264 5.89 -12.49 -29.40
N GLU A 265 5.74 -12.38 -28.08
CA GLU A 265 4.70 -13.07 -27.31
C GLU A 265 3.37 -12.30 -27.24
N MET A 266 3.32 -11.04 -27.75
CA MET A 266 2.09 -10.26 -27.74
C MET A 266 1.08 -10.83 -28.72
N GLN A 267 -0.15 -11.09 -28.22
CA GLN A 267 -1.24 -11.68 -29.01
C GLN A 267 -1.99 -10.67 -29.89
N GLY A 268 -1.72 -9.38 -29.74
CA GLY A 268 -2.40 -8.33 -30.49
C GLY A 268 -1.79 -6.96 -30.33
N THR A 269 -2.34 -5.99 -31.04
CA THR A 269 -1.92 -4.58 -30.97
C THR A 269 -2.82 -3.82 -30.02
N LYS A 270 -2.23 -3.05 -29.11
CA LYS A 270 -2.92 -2.14 -28.18
C LYS A 270 -2.42 -0.73 -28.43
N VAL A 271 -3.33 0.22 -28.57
CA VAL A 271 -3.03 1.66 -28.61
C VAL A 271 -3.63 2.30 -27.38
N GLN A 272 -2.85 3.10 -26.66
CA GLN A 272 -3.30 3.80 -25.46
C GLN A 272 -2.89 5.27 -25.54
N LEU A 273 -3.79 6.15 -25.17
CA LEU A 273 -3.56 7.58 -25.01
C LEU A 273 -3.59 7.92 -23.52
N PHE A 274 -2.55 8.57 -23.05
CA PHE A 274 -2.45 9.06 -21.67
C PHE A 274 -2.31 10.58 -21.68
N ILE A 275 -3.07 11.22 -20.81
CA ILE A 275 -2.99 12.68 -20.60
C ILE A 275 -2.54 12.88 -19.16
N LYS A 276 -1.33 13.41 -18.96
CA LYS A 276 -0.83 13.81 -17.65
C LYS A 276 -1.54 15.09 -17.20
N ARG A 277 -1.86 15.13 -15.90
CA ARG A 277 -2.44 16.32 -15.28
C ARG A 277 -1.77 16.57 -13.95
N PRO A 278 -1.66 17.83 -13.52
CA PRO A 278 -1.22 18.14 -12.17
C PRO A 278 -2.14 17.46 -11.15
N ALA A 279 -1.55 16.88 -10.11
CA ALA A 279 -2.33 16.40 -8.96
C ALA A 279 -3.04 17.58 -8.30
N LEU A 280 -4.24 17.33 -7.78
CA LEU A 280 -4.90 18.33 -6.94
C LEU A 280 -4.05 18.58 -5.69
N PRO A 281 -3.89 19.84 -5.26
CA PRO A 281 -3.30 20.15 -3.98
C PRO A 281 -3.99 19.36 -2.85
N GLU A 282 -3.23 18.90 -1.87
CA GLU A 282 -3.76 18.08 -0.76
C GLU A 282 -4.96 18.73 -0.06
N GLN A 283 -4.95 20.07 0.06
CA GLN A 283 -6.03 20.84 0.66
C GLN A 283 -7.36 20.75 -0.10
N LEU A 284 -7.30 20.34 -1.38
CA LEU A 284 -8.47 20.19 -2.25
C LEU A 284 -8.87 18.73 -2.48
N ALA A 285 -8.09 17.76 -1.97
CA ALA A 285 -8.32 16.33 -2.21
C ALA A 285 -9.69 15.83 -1.74
N ASN A 286 -10.23 16.42 -0.66
CA ASN A 286 -11.52 16.05 -0.08
C ASN A 286 -12.57 17.15 -0.28
N THR A 287 -12.62 17.77 -1.45
CA THR A 287 -13.56 18.84 -1.75
C THR A 287 -14.51 18.49 -2.91
N VAL A 288 -15.56 19.29 -3.04
CA VAL A 288 -16.49 19.19 -4.18
C VAL A 288 -15.76 19.30 -5.52
N LEU A 289 -14.65 20.06 -5.60
CA LEU A 289 -13.83 20.14 -6.82
C LEU A 289 -13.22 18.79 -7.18
N ALA A 290 -12.67 18.06 -6.19
CA ALA A 290 -12.07 16.74 -6.43
C ALA A 290 -13.12 15.77 -7.00
N GLU A 291 -14.30 15.75 -6.40
CA GLU A 291 -15.38 14.88 -6.87
C GLU A 291 -15.92 15.32 -8.25
N ALA A 292 -16.05 16.61 -8.48
CA ALA A 292 -16.43 17.12 -9.80
C ALA A 292 -15.41 16.72 -10.88
N ASN A 293 -14.11 16.75 -10.58
CA ASN A 293 -13.07 16.28 -11.50
C ASN A 293 -13.23 14.78 -11.79
N ASN A 294 -13.45 13.94 -10.77
CA ASN A 294 -13.69 12.50 -10.94
C ASN A 294 -14.87 12.22 -11.85
N VAL A 295 -15.99 12.95 -11.66
CA VAL A 295 -17.19 12.82 -12.51
C VAL A 295 -16.89 13.26 -13.95
N ILE A 296 -16.19 14.39 -14.14
CA ILE A 296 -15.82 14.88 -15.48
C ILE A 296 -14.91 13.86 -16.18
N GLU A 297 -13.94 13.27 -15.48
CA GLU A 297 -13.05 12.26 -16.04
C GLU A 297 -13.81 10.99 -16.47
N ALA A 298 -14.72 10.51 -15.62
CA ALA A 298 -15.59 9.38 -15.96
C ALA A 298 -16.45 9.68 -17.21
N TYR A 299 -16.96 10.91 -17.31
CA TYR A 299 -17.77 11.33 -18.43
C TYR A 299 -16.97 11.44 -19.74
N MET A 300 -15.76 12.03 -19.68
CA MET A 300 -14.84 12.13 -20.81
C MET A 300 -14.42 10.75 -21.32
N THR A 301 -14.11 9.83 -20.41
CA THR A 301 -13.77 8.44 -20.76
C THR A 301 -14.95 7.75 -21.46
N CYS A 302 -16.17 7.95 -20.98
CA CYS A 302 -17.37 7.40 -21.60
C CYS A 302 -17.59 7.97 -23.02
N LEU A 303 -17.45 9.27 -23.20
CA LEU A 303 -17.60 9.93 -24.52
C LEU A 303 -16.56 9.42 -25.52
N LEU A 304 -15.29 9.29 -25.12
CA LEU A 304 -14.23 8.76 -25.99
C LEU A 304 -14.44 7.29 -26.35
N TYR A 305 -15.10 6.52 -25.50
CA TYR A 305 -15.41 5.10 -25.77
C TYR A 305 -16.59 4.92 -26.74
N THR A 306 -17.51 5.89 -26.78
CA THR A 306 -18.76 5.80 -27.57
C THR A 306 -18.69 6.56 -28.89
N SER A 307 -17.63 7.32 -29.16
CA SER A 307 -17.39 8.03 -30.41
C SER A 307 -16.50 7.21 -31.36
#